data_cd50da74118bd0d7e1b9db6c97a136ee
#
_entry.id   cd50da74118bd0d7e1b9db6c97a136ee
#
_cell.length_a   1.000
_cell.length_b   1.000
_cell.length_c   1.000
_cell.angle_alpha   90.00
_cell.angle_beta   90.00
_cell.angle_gamma   90.00
#
_symmetry.space_group_name_H-M   'P 1'
#
loop_
_entity.id
_entity.type
_entity.pdbx_description
1 polymer ?
#
loop_
_entity_poly.entity_id
_entity_poly.type
_entity_poly.pdbx_seq_one_letter_code
_entity_poly.pdbx_strand_id
1 'polypeptide(L)'
;MTSNSEPRTDRFPVSAVVLAGGRATRMGGADKGWVELAGRPLIDHVLDRLRPQVDEILINANRSQARYQALAPVIGDDNPDYLGPLAGMQAGLAAARHDWVLFVPCDGPALPRDLMSRFRAALTPATELVVAHDGDWLQPVVALLHKSLLPSLTRALAEGERKIDIWFARHQMAVVSFADQPDAFINLNSPDELAAYEARLPDSATGQGATS
;
A
#
# COMPACT_ATOMS: atom_id res chain seq x y z
N MET A 1 6.25 39.72 -23.71
CA MET A 1 6.93 38.64 -22.98
C MET A 1 6.00 38.21 -21.86
N THR A 2 5.10 37.28 -22.16
CA THR A 2 4.16 36.71 -21.20
C THR A 2 4.80 35.46 -20.61
N SER A 3 5.23 35.57 -19.35
CA SER A 3 5.72 34.45 -18.56
C SER A 3 4.59 33.45 -18.35
N ASN A 4 4.67 32.33 -19.03
CA ASN A 4 3.79 31.20 -18.87
C ASN A 4 4.25 30.45 -17.59
N SER A 5 3.79 30.90 -16.42
CA SER A 5 3.95 30.15 -15.18
C SER A 5 2.96 29.00 -15.20
N GLU A 6 3.43 27.80 -15.57
CA GLU A 6 2.70 26.57 -15.29
C GLU A 6 2.32 26.52 -13.80
N PRO A 7 1.10 26.08 -13.45
CA PRO A 7 0.73 25.92 -12.07
C PRO A 7 1.68 24.91 -11.42
N ARG A 8 2.51 25.36 -10.48
CA ARG A 8 3.23 24.46 -9.58
C ARG A 8 2.17 23.61 -8.89
N THR A 9 2.00 22.39 -9.35
CA THR A 9 1.28 21.39 -8.57
C THR A 9 1.98 21.32 -7.22
N ASP A 10 1.28 21.66 -6.13
CA ASP A 10 1.76 21.52 -4.75
C ASP A 10 1.96 20.02 -4.43
N ARG A 11 2.98 19.42 -5.06
CA ARG A 11 3.37 18.05 -4.84
C ARG A 11 4.23 18.01 -3.58
N PHE A 12 3.59 17.77 -2.43
CA PHE A 12 4.33 17.42 -1.22
C PHE A 12 4.90 16.00 -1.34
N PRO A 13 6.08 15.73 -0.75
CA PRO A 13 6.69 14.41 -0.78
C PRO A 13 5.91 13.40 0.07
N VAL A 14 5.90 12.13 -0.37
CA VAL A 14 5.15 11.04 0.26
C VAL A 14 6.05 9.83 0.43
N SER A 15 6.01 9.22 1.62
CA SER A 15 6.56 7.89 1.86
C SER A 15 5.48 6.83 1.65
N ALA A 16 5.82 5.71 1.03
CA ALA A 16 4.95 4.53 0.97
C ALA A 16 5.49 3.43 1.88
N VAL A 17 4.60 2.71 2.53
CA VAL A 17 4.90 1.51 3.32
C VAL A 17 4.10 0.35 2.75
N VAL A 18 4.81 -0.64 2.21
CA VAL A 18 4.20 -1.89 1.77
C VAL A 18 4.09 -2.81 2.97
N LEU A 19 2.85 -3.14 3.36
CA LEU A 19 2.56 -4.04 4.47
C LEU A 19 2.72 -5.50 4.00
N ALA A 20 3.85 -6.11 4.32
CA ALA A 20 4.20 -7.50 4.04
C ALA A 20 4.23 -8.37 5.31
N GLY A 21 3.81 -7.82 6.44
CA GLY A 21 3.72 -8.50 7.74
C GLY A 21 2.36 -9.16 7.91
N GLY A 22 2.28 -10.48 7.81
CA GLY A 22 1.05 -11.23 8.10
C GLY A 22 1.34 -12.68 8.47
N ARG A 23 0.45 -13.32 9.27
CA ARG A 23 0.49 -14.76 9.47
C ARG A 23 0.05 -15.43 8.17
N ALA A 24 0.98 -15.96 7.39
CA ALA A 24 0.73 -16.65 6.12
C ALA A 24 0.00 -18.01 6.30
N THR A 25 -1.11 -18.05 7.04
CA THR A 25 -1.79 -19.28 7.44
C THR A 25 -2.59 -19.92 6.29
N ARG A 26 -3.01 -19.13 5.29
CA ARG A 26 -3.92 -19.62 4.22
C ARG A 26 -3.23 -20.08 2.93
N MET A 27 -1.97 -19.76 2.74
CA MET A 27 -1.15 -20.13 1.55
C MET A 27 -0.03 -21.13 1.91
N GLY A 28 -0.32 -22.10 2.79
CA GLY A 28 0.68 -23.12 3.19
C GLY A 28 1.90 -22.56 3.93
N GLY A 29 1.80 -21.40 4.56
CA GLY A 29 2.92 -20.74 5.25
C GLY A 29 3.81 -19.88 4.35
N ALA A 30 3.54 -19.81 3.04
CA ALA A 30 4.27 -18.96 2.10
C ALA A 30 4.05 -17.48 2.41
N ASP A 31 5.10 -16.68 2.31
CA ASP A 31 5.05 -15.24 2.40
C ASP A 31 4.34 -14.68 1.15
N LYS A 32 3.21 -14.01 1.34
CA LYS A 32 2.32 -13.58 0.25
C LYS A 32 3.00 -12.69 -0.78
N GLY A 33 3.88 -11.81 -0.37
CA GLY A 33 4.59 -10.91 -1.28
C GLY A 33 5.45 -11.67 -2.31
N TRP A 34 5.84 -12.92 -2.00
CA TRP A 34 6.66 -13.77 -2.86
C TRP A 34 5.86 -14.79 -3.69
N VAL A 35 4.53 -14.77 -3.59
CA VAL A 35 3.67 -15.54 -4.51
C VAL A 35 3.81 -14.94 -5.90
N GLU A 36 3.95 -15.78 -6.92
CA GLU A 36 4.19 -15.36 -8.29
C GLU A 36 2.86 -15.15 -9.04
N LEU A 37 2.78 -14.05 -9.76
CA LEU A 37 1.76 -13.71 -10.74
C LEU A 37 2.46 -13.45 -12.08
N ALA A 38 2.13 -14.19 -13.12
CA ALA A 38 2.77 -14.10 -14.44
C ALA A 38 4.32 -14.19 -14.35
N GLY A 39 4.83 -15.10 -13.54
CA GLY A 39 6.27 -15.36 -13.36
C GLY A 39 7.02 -14.28 -12.56
N ARG A 40 6.32 -13.36 -11.88
CA ARG A 40 6.92 -12.31 -11.04
C ARG A 40 6.26 -12.26 -9.65
N PRO A 41 7.02 -12.04 -8.56
CA PRO A 41 6.45 -11.87 -7.23
C PRO A 41 5.39 -10.77 -7.17
N LEU A 42 4.32 -10.97 -6.38
CA LEU A 42 3.25 -9.97 -6.19
C LEU A 42 3.80 -8.62 -5.73
N ILE A 43 4.79 -8.63 -4.85
CA ILE A 43 5.40 -7.40 -4.36
C ILE A 43 6.05 -6.58 -5.49
N ASP A 44 6.62 -7.21 -6.51
CA ASP A 44 7.22 -6.48 -7.64
C ASP A 44 6.18 -5.72 -8.44
N HIS A 45 4.97 -6.30 -8.61
CA HIS A 45 3.84 -5.62 -9.24
C HIS A 45 3.40 -4.40 -8.42
N VAL A 46 3.35 -4.54 -7.09
CA VAL A 46 3.01 -3.44 -6.17
C VAL A 46 4.05 -2.32 -6.26
N LEU A 47 5.34 -2.65 -6.21
CA LEU A 47 6.43 -1.69 -6.28
C LEU A 47 6.44 -0.93 -7.61
N ASP A 48 6.18 -1.60 -8.74
CA ASP A 48 6.08 -0.96 -10.05
C ASP A 48 4.94 0.06 -10.14
N ARG A 49 3.84 -0.16 -9.40
CA ARG A 49 2.73 0.80 -9.30
C ARG A 49 3.07 1.97 -8.39
N LEU A 50 3.85 1.75 -7.32
CA LEU A 50 4.18 2.77 -6.33
C LEU A 50 5.30 3.72 -6.77
N ARG A 51 6.39 3.19 -7.34
CA ARG A 51 7.60 3.97 -7.69
C ARG A 51 7.33 5.29 -8.39
N PRO A 52 6.40 5.39 -9.39
CA PRO A 52 6.14 6.67 -10.06
C PRO A 52 5.29 7.64 -9.22
N GLN A 53 4.71 7.22 -8.10
CA GLN A 53 3.73 7.99 -7.34
C GLN A 53 4.24 8.55 -6.01
N VAL A 54 5.36 8.01 -5.48
CA VAL A 54 5.89 8.33 -4.14
C VAL A 54 7.38 8.65 -4.18
N ASP A 55 7.89 9.25 -3.10
CA ASP A 55 9.28 9.73 -3.03
C ASP A 55 10.16 8.82 -2.15
N GLU A 56 9.55 7.95 -1.34
CA GLU A 56 10.21 6.95 -0.52
C GLU A 56 9.36 5.68 -0.48
N ILE A 57 10.00 4.51 -0.47
CA ILE A 57 9.33 3.23 -0.26
C ILE A 57 10.03 2.48 0.88
N LEU A 58 9.24 2.02 1.84
CA LEU A 58 9.63 1.12 2.92
C LEU A 58 8.80 -0.17 2.81
N ILE A 59 9.35 -1.29 3.26
CA ILE A 59 8.63 -2.56 3.36
C ILE A 59 8.53 -2.92 4.84
N ASN A 60 7.30 -3.04 5.36
CA ASN A 60 7.07 -3.54 6.69
C ASN A 60 6.98 -5.07 6.65
N ALA A 61 7.98 -5.75 7.20
CA ALA A 61 8.05 -7.21 7.21
C ALA A 61 8.73 -7.73 8.48
N ASN A 62 8.09 -8.72 9.13
CA ASN A 62 8.65 -9.43 10.29
C ASN A 62 9.31 -10.77 9.91
N ARG A 63 9.16 -11.19 8.63
CA ARG A 63 9.73 -12.41 8.05
C ARG A 63 10.42 -12.09 6.73
N SER A 64 11.22 -13.01 6.24
CA SER A 64 11.90 -12.90 4.93
C SER A 64 12.62 -11.57 4.72
N GLN A 65 13.02 -10.89 5.80
CA GLN A 65 13.56 -9.52 5.76
C GLN A 65 14.72 -9.39 4.77
N ALA A 66 15.65 -10.34 4.74
CA ALA A 66 16.79 -10.32 3.82
C ALA A 66 16.37 -10.30 2.34
N ARG A 67 15.26 -10.98 1.98
CA ARG A 67 14.72 -10.95 0.61
C ARG A 67 14.09 -9.60 0.29
N TYR A 68 13.30 -9.04 1.21
CA TYR A 68 12.67 -7.73 1.02
C TYR A 68 13.70 -6.59 1.01
N GLN A 69 14.79 -6.71 1.78
CA GLN A 69 15.88 -5.73 1.82
C GLN A 69 16.54 -5.51 0.45
N ALA A 70 16.51 -6.50 -0.44
CA ALA A 70 16.99 -6.37 -1.81
C ALA A 70 16.09 -5.46 -2.69
N LEU A 71 14.85 -5.20 -2.29
CA LEU A 71 13.86 -4.42 -3.04
C LEU A 71 13.73 -2.98 -2.53
N ALA A 72 13.71 -2.80 -1.20
CA ALA A 72 13.63 -1.51 -0.51
C ALA A 72 14.02 -1.67 0.97
N PRO A 73 14.31 -0.58 1.72
CA PRO A 73 14.55 -0.63 3.15
C PRO A 73 13.42 -1.32 3.90
N VAL A 74 13.76 -2.23 4.82
CA VAL A 74 12.83 -3.03 5.61
C VAL A 74 12.70 -2.48 7.02
N ILE A 75 11.47 -2.37 7.51
CA ILE A 75 11.13 -2.06 8.89
C ILE A 75 10.36 -3.22 9.50
N GLY A 76 10.58 -3.50 10.79
CA GLY A 76 9.82 -4.48 11.56
C GLY A 76 8.80 -3.81 12.46
N ASP A 77 7.84 -4.58 12.97
CA ASP A 77 6.96 -4.13 14.03
C ASP A 77 7.73 -4.06 15.36
N ASP A 78 7.44 -3.06 16.18
CA ASP A 78 8.04 -2.94 17.51
C ASP A 78 7.62 -4.08 18.44
N ASN A 79 6.46 -4.70 18.18
CA ASN A 79 5.92 -5.80 18.97
C ASN A 79 5.85 -7.09 18.13
N PRO A 80 6.53 -8.19 18.57
CA PRO A 80 6.56 -9.45 17.84
C PRO A 80 5.23 -10.22 17.85
N ASP A 81 4.23 -9.80 18.63
CA ASP A 81 2.97 -10.52 18.81
C ASP A 81 1.98 -10.40 17.63
N TYR A 82 2.42 -9.90 16.49
CA TYR A 82 1.60 -9.75 15.28
C TYR A 82 0.26 -9.06 15.53
N LEU A 83 0.31 -7.83 15.96
CA LEU A 83 -0.86 -7.02 16.32
C LEU A 83 -1.73 -6.57 15.12
N GLY A 84 -1.55 -7.20 13.96
CA GLY A 84 -2.29 -6.88 12.73
C GLY A 84 -1.76 -5.65 11.98
N PRO A 85 -2.51 -5.14 11.00
CA PRO A 85 -2.02 -4.05 10.13
C PRO A 85 -1.71 -2.74 10.86
N LEU A 86 -2.38 -2.45 11.98
CA LEU A 86 -2.13 -1.24 12.78
C LEU A 86 -0.71 -1.18 13.35
N ALA A 87 -0.10 -2.33 13.69
CA ALA A 87 1.30 -2.37 14.15
C ALA A 87 2.27 -1.99 13.01
N GLY A 88 2.05 -2.54 11.83
CA GLY A 88 2.82 -2.15 10.65
C GLY A 88 2.62 -0.68 10.27
N MET A 89 1.40 -0.14 10.44
CA MET A 89 1.13 1.29 10.25
C MET A 89 1.87 2.14 11.28
N GLN A 90 1.93 1.74 12.55
CA GLN A 90 2.70 2.42 13.59
C GLN A 90 4.19 2.45 13.24
N ALA A 91 4.77 1.30 12.91
CA ALA A 91 6.17 1.20 12.50
C ALA A 91 6.46 2.07 11.27
N GLY A 92 5.55 2.07 10.29
CA GLY A 92 5.63 2.90 9.10
C GLY A 92 5.62 4.39 9.38
N LEU A 93 4.65 4.86 10.20
CA LEU A 93 4.58 6.27 10.60
C LEU A 93 5.82 6.71 11.39
N ALA A 94 6.40 5.84 12.21
CA ALA A 94 7.61 6.15 12.97
C ALA A 94 8.84 6.27 12.07
N ALA A 95 9.00 5.35 11.09
CA ALA A 95 10.20 5.24 10.26
C ALA A 95 10.17 6.15 9.02
N ALA A 96 9.01 6.49 8.49
CA ALA A 96 8.85 7.27 7.27
C ALA A 96 9.54 8.65 7.38
N ARG A 97 10.15 9.09 6.29
CA ARG A 97 10.84 10.38 6.21
C ARG A 97 9.86 11.55 6.04
N HIS A 98 8.76 11.32 5.32
CA HIS A 98 7.81 12.36 4.93
C HIS A 98 6.59 12.39 5.86
N ASP A 99 5.90 13.55 5.91
CA ASP A 99 4.75 13.75 6.80
C ASP A 99 3.50 12.97 6.36
N TRP A 100 3.36 12.70 5.08
CA TRP A 100 2.30 11.87 4.54
C TRP A 100 2.83 10.49 4.19
N VAL A 101 2.18 9.45 4.72
CA VAL A 101 2.59 8.05 4.59
C VAL A 101 1.45 7.24 3.96
N LEU A 102 1.70 6.72 2.75
CA LEU A 102 0.79 5.82 2.05
C LEU A 102 1.04 4.39 2.50
N PHE A 103 0.00 3.70 2.95
CA PHE A 103 0.02 2.27 3.24
C PHE A 103 -0.67 1.49 2.14
N VAL A 104 -0.10 0.36 1.76
CA VAL A 104 -0.66 -0.58 0.78
C VAL A 104 -0.31 -2.02 1.15
N PRO A 105 -1.13 -3.03 0.80
CA PRO A 105 -0.79 -4.43 1.01
C PRO A 105 0.22 -4.92 -0.04
N CYS A 106 1.01 -5.96 0.30
CA CYS A 106 1.97 -6.58 -0.62
C CYS A 106 1.33 -7.51 -1.66
N ASP A 107 0.05 -7.85 -1.50
CA ASP A 107 -0.71 -8.81 -2.30
C ASP A 107 -1.78 -8.17 -3.20
N GLY A 108 -1.71 -6.84 -3.40
CA GLY A 108 -2.58 -6.06 -4.28
C GLY A 108 -1.90 -5.63 -5.58
N PRO A 109 -1.72 -6.50 -6.59
CA PRO A 109 -0.90 -6.19 -7.78
C PRO A 109 -1.49 -5.12 -8.70
N ALA A 110 -2.77 -4.82 -8.54
CA ALA A 110 -3.53 -3.93 -9.42
C ALA A 110 -3.72 -2.52 -8.87
N LEU A 111 -2.91 -2.07 -7.91
CA LEU A 111 -3.01 -0.73 -7.36
C LEU A 111 -3.15 0.35 -8.45
N PRO A 112 -4.07 1.31 -8.30
CA PRO A 112 -4.29 2.37 -9.29
C PRO A 112 -3.01 3.18 -9.57
N ARG A 113 -2.77 3.49 -10.83
CA ARG A 113 -1.65 4.36 -11.22
C ARG A 113 -1.88 5.82 -10.87
N ASP A 114 -3.13 6.19 -10.57
CA ASP A 114 -3.58 7.52 -10.17
C ASP A 114 -3.96 7.61 -8.67
N LEU A 115 -3.59 6.59 -7.87
CA LEU A 115 -3.90 6.49 -6.44
C LEU A 115 -3.52 7.77 -5.69
N MET A 116 -2.26 8.17 -5.77
CA MET A 116 -1.78 9.37 -5.06
C MET A 116 -2.34 10.67 -5.63
N SER A 117 -2.60 10.75 -6.93
CA SER A 117 -3.24 11.91 -7.54
C SER A 117 -4.64 12.13 -6.98
N ARG A 118 -5.45 11.06 -6.91
CA ARG A 118 -6.81 11.12 -6.31
C ARG A 118 -6.76 11.42 -4.81
N PHE A 119 -5.84 10.79 -4.08
CA PHE A 119 -5.70 11.05 -2.64
C PHE A 119 -5.32 12.51 -2.34
N ARG A 120 -4.36 13.08 -3.09
CA ARG A 120 -4.00 14.49 -2.96
C ARG A 120 -5.18 15.43 -3.23
N ALA A 121 -6.00 15.13 -4.23
CA ALA A 121 -7.18 15.94 -4.58
C ALA A 121 -8.26 15.94 -3.47
N ALA A 122 -8.26 14.93 -2.59
CA ALA A 122 -9.22 14.83 -1.48
C ALA A 122 -8.73 15.51 -0.19
N LEU A 123 -7.50 15.98 -0.14
CA LEU A 123 -6.95 16.60 1.06
C LEU A 123 -7.52 18.01 1.26
N THR A 124 -7.87 18.30 2.49
CA THR A 124 -8.22 19.63 3.02
C THR A 124 -7.31 19.94 4.21
N PRO A 125 -7.25 21.19 4.68
CA PRO A 125 -6.47 21.53 5.88
C PRO A 125 -6.88 20.75 7.16
N ALA A 126 -8.09 20.19 7.19
CA ALA A 126 -8.61 19.43 8.32
C ALA A 126 -8.37 17.92 8.16
N THR A 127 -7.99 17.42 6.97
CA THR A 127 -7.85 15.99 6.70
C THR A 127 -6.64 15.43 7.43
N GLU A 128 -6.85 14.36 8.21
CA GLU A 128 -5.78 13.63 8.91
C GLU A 128 -5.42 12.31 8.21
N LEU A 129 -6.39 11.72 7.49
CA LEU A 129 -6.18 10.50 6.71
C LEU A 129 -7.13 10.42 5.51
N VAL A 130 -6.72 9.70 4.49
CA VAL A 130 -7.52 9.38 3.28
C VAL A 130 -7.55 7.87 3.10
N VAL A 131 -8.71 7.32 2.79
CA VAL A 131 -8.91 5.87 2.59
C VAL A 131 -9.53 5.61 1.23
N ALA A 132 -9.06 4.56 0.54
CA ALA A 132 -9.67 4.11 -0.69
C ALA A 132 -11.01 3.37 -0.43
N HIS A 133 -11.94 3.48 -1.39
CA HIS A 133 -13.22 2.78 -1.44
C HIS A 133 -13.39 2.18 -2.84
N ASP A 134 -13.63 0.87 -2.95
CA ASP A 134 -13.70 0.17 -4.25
C ASP A 134 -15.05 0.32 -4.99
N GLY A 135 -16.01 0.92 -4.34
CA GLY A 135 -17.39 1.04 -4.80
C GLY A 135 -18.37 0.37 -3.84
N ASP A 136 -17.96 -0.73 -3.23
CA ASP A 136 -18.76 -1.50 -2.26
C ASP A 136 -18.23 -1.35 -0.83
N TRP A 137 -16.90 -1.34 -0.64
CA TRP A 137 -16.26 -1.38 0.68
C TRP A 137 -15.06 -0.44 0.79
N LEU A 138 -14.82 0.03 2.01
CA LEU A 138 -13.56 0.69 2.36
C LEU A 138 -12.40 -0.31 2.22
N GLN A 139 -11.26 0.18 1.76
CA GLN A 139 -10.00 -0.55 1.68
C GLN A 139 -9.02 -0.03 2.75
N PRO A 140 -9.18 -0.41 4.04
CA PRO A 140 -8.49 0.26 5.14
C PRO A 140 -6.97 0.11 5.11
N VAL A 141 -6.46 -0.91 4.42
CA VAL A 141 -5.01 -1.11 4.22
C VAL A 141 -4.46 -0.30 3.04
N VAL A 142 -5.33 0.39 2.26
CA VAL A 142 -4.94 1.35 1.23
C VAL A 142 -5.32 2.74 1.71
N ALA A 143 -4.43 3.35 2.45
CA ALA A 143 -4.70 4.61 3.15
C ALA A 143 -3.48 5.52 3.19
N LEU A 144 -3.71 6.82 3.07
CA LEU A 144 -2.72 7.88 3.25
C LEU A 144 -2.94 8.52 4.62
N LEU A 145 -1.97 8.42 5.51
CA LEU A 145 -2.04 8.91 6.89
C LEU A 145 -1.04 10.04 7.10
N HIS A 146 -1.45 11.08 7.82
CA HIS A 146 -0.52 12.11 8.28
C HIS A 146 0.25 11.62 9.51
N LYS A 147 1.54 11.91 9.57
CA LYS A 147 2.46 11.44 10.61
C LYS A 147 2.09 11.90 12.02
N SER A 148 1.34 12.99 12.15
CA SER A 148 0.78 13.46 13.43
C SER A 148 -0.15 12.47 14.11
N LEU A 149 -0.63 11.45 13.39
CA LEU A 149 -1.48 10.38 13.93
C LEU A 149 -0.70 9.34 14.76
N LEU A 150 0.64 9.32 14.69
CA LEU A 150 1.47 8.34 15.39
C LEU A 150 1.19 8.28 16.91
N PRO A 151 1.09 9.38 17.66
CA PRO A 151 0.77 9.29 19.10
C PRO A 151 -0.62 8.70 19.38
N SER A 152 -1.62 9.01 18.53
CA SER A 152 -2.96 8.43 18.65
C SER A 152 -2.96 6.93 18.39
N LEU A 153 -2.25 6.48 17.34
CA LEU A 153 -2.13 5.06 17.00
C LEU A 153 -1.39 4.28 18.10
N THR A 154 -0.30 4.84 18.62
CA THR A 154 0.46 4.22 19.72
C THR A 154 -0.41 4.00 20.95
N ARG A 155 -1.22 5.00 21.32
CA ARG A 155 -2.16 4.88 22.44
C ARG A 155 -3.23 3.83 22.15
N ALA A 156 -3.85 3.84 20.98
CA ALA A 156 -4.88 2.87 20.61
C ALA A 156 -4.37 1.42 20.67
N LEU A 157 -3.16 1.17 20.19
CA LEU A 157 -2.51 -0.14 20.27
C LEU A 157 -2.23 -0.57 21.71
N ALA A 158 -1.78 0.35 22.56
CA ALA A 158 -1.56 0.09 24.00
C ALA A 158 -2.86 -0.22 24.75
N GLU A 159 -3.98 0.39 24.33
CA GLU A 159 -5.33 0.13 24.84
C GLU A 159 -5.96 -1.17 24.30
N GLY A 160 -5.26 -1.87 23.40
CA GLY A 160 -5.72 -3.15 22.85
C GLY A 160 -6.54 -3.02 21.56
N GLU A 161 -6.63 -1.84 20.94
CA GLU A 161 -7.31 -1.71 19.65
C GLU A 161 -6.55 -2.47 18.55
N ARG A 162 -7.28 -3.19 17.69
CA ARG A 162 -6.73 -3.99 16.57
C ARG A 162 -7.48 -3.78 15.27
N LYS A 163 -8.62 -3.07 15.32
CA LYS A 163 -9.46 -2.82 14.14
C LYS A 163 -9.16 -1.46 13.54
N ILE A 164 -8.76 -1.45 12.28
CA ILE A 164 -8.38 -0.22 11.56
C ILE A 164 -9.58 0.73 11.45
N ASP A 165 -10.75 0.20 11.08
CA ASP A 165 -11.98 0.94 10.88
C ASP A 165 -12.42 1.69 12.15
N ILE A 166 -12.30 1.04 13.32
CA ILE A 166 -12.63 1.66 14.60
C ILE A 166 -11.64 2.79 14.93
N TRP A 167 -10.36 2.61 14.66
CA TRP A 167 -9.38 3.65 14.91
C TRP A 167 -9.53 4.80 13.91
N PHE A 168 -9.73 4.53 12.61
CA PHE A 168 -9.94 5.54 11.59
C PHE A 168 -11.15 6.43 11.90
N ALA A 169 -12.24 5.87 12.40
CA ALA A 169 -13.45 6.60 12.76
C ALA A 169 -13.26 7.68 13.85
N ARG A 170 -12.11 7.68 14.54
CA ARG A 170 -11.76 8.69 15.57
C ARG A 170 -11.08 9.92 14.97
N HIS A 171 -10.87 9.97 13.65
CA HIS A 171 -10.06 10.96 12.96
C HIS A 171 -10.78 11.62 11.78
N GLN A 172 -10.27 12.75 11.32
CA GLN A 172 -10.81 13.47 10.15
C GLN A 172 -10.42 12.71 8.86
N MET A 173 -11.28 11.79 8.47
CA MET A 173 -11.09 10.88 7.34
C MET A 173 -11.76 11.40 6.08
N ALA A 174 -11.02 11.45 4.97
CA ALA A 174 -11.59 11.58 3.63
C ALA A 174 -11.67 10.19 2.98
N VAL A 175 -12.72 9.95 2.17
CA VAL A 175 -12.91 8.70 1.41
C VAL A 175 -12.84 9.00 -0.07
N VAL A 176 -12.02 8.24 -0.80
CA VAL A 176 -11.84 8.39 -2.25
C VAL A 176 -12.34 7.16 -2.96
N SER A 177 -13.31 7.34 -3.85
CA SER A 177 -13.88 6.25 -4.63
C SER A 177 -13.01 5.87 -5.83
N PHE A 178 -12.88 4.57 -6.03
CA PHE A 178 -12.28 3.91 -7.18
C PHE A 178 -13.26 2.94 -7.84
N ALA A 179 -14.56 3.17 -7.69
CA ALA A 179 -15.61 2.34 -8.30
C ALA A 179 -15.49 2.26 -9.84
N ASP A 180 -14.80 3.19 -10.47
CA ASP A 180 -14.43 3.19 -11.90
C ASP A 180 -13.29 2.21 -12.25
N GLN A 181 -12.64 1.62 -11.25
CA GLN A 181 -11.52 0.67 -11.38
C GLN A 181 -11.80 -0.61 -10.56
N PRO A 182 -12.70 -1.49 -11.00
CA PRO A 182 -13.22 -2.59 -10.18
C PRO A 182 -12.16 -3.61 -9.72
N ASP A 183 -11.03 -3.71 -10.43
CA ASP A 183 -9.94 -4.61 -10.06
C ASP A 183 -8.85 -3.94 -9.20
N ALA A 184 -8.99 -2.66 -8.89
CA ALA A 184 -7.94 -1.82 -8.27
C ALA A 184 -7.37 -2.38 -6.96
N PHE A 185 -8.20 -3.05 -6.16
CA PHE A 185 -7.84 -3.52 -4.82
C PHE A 185 -8.04 -5.02 -4.65
N ILE A 186 -7.99 -5.77 -5.77
CA ILE A 186 -8.08 -7.23 -5.70
C ILE A 186 -6.90 -7.79 -4.90
N ASN A 187 -7.21 -8.59 -3.89
CA ASN A 187 -6.22 -9.31 -3.10
C ASN A 187 -6.24 -10.78 -3.54
N LEU A 188 -5.09 -11.27 -3.99
CA LEU A 188 -4.95 -12.66 -4.45
C LEU A 188 -4.58 -13.54 -3.26
N ASN A 189 -5.59 -14.22 -2.69
CA ASN A 189 -5.45 -15.00 -1.45
C ASN A 189 -5.39 -16.51 -1.66
N SER A 190 -5.70 -17.00 -2.88
CA SER A 190 -5.70 -18.41 -3.23
C SER A 190 -5.08 -18.67 -4.61
N PRO A 191 -4.59 -19.90 -4.87
CA PRO A 191 -4.10 -20.28 -6.20
C PRO A 191 -5.16 -20.12 -7.30
N ASP A 192 -6.42 -20.37 -6.99
CA ASP A 192 -7.51 -20.26 -7.96
C ASP A 192 -7.80 -18.80 -8.34
N GLU A 193 -7.80 -17.88 -7.34
CA GLU A 193 -7.92 -16.44 -7.58
C GLU A 193 -6.74 -15.92 -8.40
N LEU A 194 -5.53 -16.40 -8.11
CA LEU A 194 -4.32 -16.05 -8.87
C LEU A 194 -4.45 -16.46 -10.33
N ALA A 195 -4.78 -17.73 -10.60
CA ALA A 195 -4.96 -18.26 -11.95
C ALA A 195 -6.07 -17.55 -12.71
N ALA A 196 -7.21 -17.27 -12.05
CA ALA A 196 -8.32 -16.53 -12.64
C ALA A 196 -7.95 -15.09 -12.98
N TYR A 197 -7.14 -14.43 -12.13
CA TYR A 197 -6.66 -13.09 -12.40
C TYR A 197 -5.62 -13.08 -13.52
N GLU A 198 -4.69 -14.05 -13.53
CA GLU A 198 -3.65 -14.19 -14.55
C GLU A 198 -4.25 -14.39 -15.94
N ALA A 199 -5.33 -15.21 -16.06
CA ALA A 199 -6.02 -15.43 -17.31
C ALA A 199 -6.71 -14.16 -17.87
N ARG A 200 -6.91 -13.12 -17.07
CA ARG A 200 -7.49 -11.83 -17.48
C ARG A 200 -6.44 -10.77 -17.82
N LEU A 201 -5.17 -11.02 -17.48
CA LEU A 201 -4.10 -10.11 -17.87
C LEU A 201 -3.94 -10.15 -19.39
N PRO A 202 -3.73 -8.99 -20.05
CA PRO A 202 -3.40 -9.00 -21.47
C PRO A 202 -2.09 -9.79 -21.65
N ASP A 203 -2.06 -10.64 -22.67
CA ASP A 203 -0.85 -11.40 -23.04
C ASP A 203 0.36 -10.45 -23.05
N SER A 204 1.23 -10.59 -22.07
CA SER A 204 2.49 -9.90 -22.06
C SER A 204 3.25 -10.44 -23.27
N ALA A 205 3.36 -9.64 -24.32
CA ALA A 205 4.03 -10.01 -25.54
C ALA A 205 5.32 -10.75 -25.18
N THR A 206 5.33 -12.06 -25.42
CA THR A 206 6.50 -12.90 -25.42
C THR A 206 7.51 -12.23 -26.34
N GLY A 207 8.51 -11.56 -25.75
CA GLY A 207 9.63 -11.02 -26.48
C GLY A 207 10.36 -12.15 -27.20
N GLN A 208 9.90 -12.48 -28.39
CA GLN A 208 10.68 -13.26 -29.33
C GLN A 208 11.84 -12.38 -29.80
N GLY A 209 12.98 -12.56 -29.14
CA GLY A 209 14.25 -12.20 -29.73
C GLY A 209 14.41 -12.98 -31.04
N ALA A 210 14.14 -12.34 -32.14
CA ALA A 210 14.54 -12.85 -33.43
C ALA A 210 16.07 -12.78 -33.51
N THR A 211 16.71 -13.93 -33.41
CA THR A 211 18.05 -14.17 -33.91
C THR A 211 17.98 -14.18 -35.43
N SER A 212 18.68 -13.31 -36.05
CA SER A 212 19.25 -13.48 -37.42
C SER A 212 20.56 -12.74 -37.49
#